data_4371e3ab9fd034a57dab97bec3a78a17
#
_entry.id   4371e3ab9fd034a57dab97bec3a78a17
#
_cell.length_a   1.000
_cell.length_b   1.000
_cell.length_c   1.000
_cell.angle_alpha   90.00
_cell.angle_beta   90.00
_cell.angle_gamma   90.00
#
_symmetry.space_group_name_H-M   'P 1'
#
loop_
_entity.id
_entity.type
_entity.pdbx_description
1 polymer ?
#
loop_
_entity_poly.entity_id
_entity_poly.type
_entity_poly.pdbx_seq_one_letter_code
_entity_poly.pdbx_strand_id
1 'polypeptide(L)'
;GEKNIGPWEGQQVEYIPLDDLVLWTENPRDPLDGDYTNDDVIRRATDGRNEKQWQLSKLSKEMGDRFDLSELPTVCRIDDGPKYRVYDGNRRVILAMLRKAGLTTEGQQQLVPPDFPDPIPCNVCDEETALENVERKHRGNGSWKQYERDRFMFDYRGGPKTVLIRLEELIKAVTKWPALNMRYVEDDVFNKKHLEEMGLLPDEPDFGVPLELLEELVEAVADKLDNELNTRNARNDPASVLPGELIDRIREARHRRPA
;
A
#
# COMPACT_ATOMS: atom_id res chain seq x y z
N GLY A 1 15.73 -8.88 41.94
CA GLY A 1 16.58 -8.22 40.99
C GLY A 1 15.77 -7.92 39.76
N GLU A 2 15.61 -6.64 39.42
CA GLU A 2 15.05 -6.21 38.14
C GLU A 2 15.87 -6.86 37.04
N LYS A 3 15.25 -7.72 36.25
CA LYS A 3 15.87 -8.19 35.00
C LYS A 3 16.03 -6.96 34.10
N ASN A 4 17.27 -6.65 33.77
CA ASN A 4 17.54 -5.60 32.81
C ASN A 4 17.01 -6.07 31.44
N ILE A 5 15.82 -5.64 31.11
CA ILE A 5 15.09 -6.03 29.91
C ILE A 5 15.77 -5.34 28.72
N GLY A 6 16.51 -6.10 27.92
CA GLY A 6 17.17 -5.55 26.73
C GLY A 6 16.18 -5.13 25.65
N PRO A 7 16.55 -4.23 24.72
CA PRO A 7 15.64 -3.73 23.67
C PRO A 7 15.16 -4.79 22.68
N TRP A 8 15.69 -6.00 22.74
CA TRP A 8 15.23 -7.17 21.97
C TRP A 8 14.24 -8.04 22.71
N GLU A 9 13.94 -7.75 24.01
CA GLU A 9 12.93 -8.50 24.75
C GLU A 9 11.54 -8.32 24.11
N GLY A 10 10.74 -9.40 24.17
CA GLY A 10 9.48 -9.45 23.45
C GLY A 10 9.58 -9.89 21.99
N GLN A 11 10.81 -10.16 21.51
CA GLN A 11 11.04 -10.72 20.18
C GLN A 11 11.81 -12.04 20.31
N GLN A 12 11.37 -13.07 19.60
CA GLN A 12 12.06 -14.35 19.56
C GLN A 12 11.90 -15.00 18.20
N VAL A 13 12.91 -15.80 17.82
CA VAL A 13 12.83 -16.59 16.59
C VAL A 13 12.12 -17.90 16.88
N GLU A 14 11.02 -18.15 16.21
CA GLU A 14 10.28 -19.41 16.24
C GLU A 14 10.10 -19.95 14.82
N TYR A 15 10.02 -21.30 14.73
CA TYR A 15 9.74 -21.98 13.47
C TYR A 15 8.24 -22.22 13.36
N ILE A 16 7.58 -21.53 12.43
CA ILE A 16 6.13 -21.54 12.27
C ILE A 16 5.77 -22.29 10.98
N PRO A 17 4.87 -23.31 11.05
CA PRO A 17 4.33 -23.94 9.86
C PRO A 17 3.71 -22.92 8.90
N LEU A 18 3.96 -23.03 7.60
CA LEU A 18 3.37 -22.10 6.61
C LEU A 18 1.83 -22.07 6.70
N ASP A 19 1.20 -23.20 7.04
CA ASP A 19 -0.25 -23.30 7.19
C ASP A 19 -0.79 -22.53 8.41
N ASP A 20 0.08 -22.13 9.34
CA ASP A 20 -0.28 -21.32 10.51
C ASP A 20 -0.03 -19.82 10.30
N LEU A 21 0.51 -19.42 9.16
CA LEU A 21 0.72 -18.02 8.80
C LEU A 21 -0.53 -17.44 8.13
N VAL A 22 -0.96 -16.27 8.59
CA VAL A 22 -2.07 -15.49 8.02
C VAL A 22 -1.50 -14.21 7.42
N LEU A 23 -1.70 -14.02 6.13
CA LEU A 23 -1.27 -12.83 5.42
C LEU A 23 -2.03 -11.60 5.92
N TRP A 24 -1.34 -10.47 6.01
CA TRP A 24 -1.90 -9.22 6.50
C TRP A 24 -2.79 -8.56 5.44
N THR A 25 -4.09 -8.57 5.66
CA THR A 25 -5.07 -7.99 4.73
C THR A 25 -5.08 -6.47 4.74
N GLU A 26 -4.78 -5.86 5.89
CA GLU A 26 -4.65 -4.40 6.03
C GLU A 26 -3.25 -3.89 5.68
N ASN A 27 -2.47 -4.69 4.97
CA ASN A 27 -1.13 -4.33 4.53
C ASN A 27 -1.16 -3.01 3.74
N PRO A 28 -0.42 -1.96 4.17
CA PRO A 28 -0.42 -0.66 3.48
C PRO A 28 -0.07 -0.71 1.99
N ARG A 29 0.63 -1.77 1.56
CA ARG A 29 0.96 -2.01 0.16
C ARG A 29 -0.29 -2.21 -0.71
N ASP A 30 -1.27 -2.93 -0.19
CA ASP A 30 -2.52 -3.26 -0.88
C ASP A 30 -3.60 -3.59 0.15
N PRO A 31 -4.14 -2.58 0.84
CA PRO A 31 -5.11 -2.81 1.89
C PRO A 31 -6.43 -3.33 1.30
N LEU A 32 -6.97 -4.37 1.93
CA LEU A 32 -8.22 -5.00 1.58
C LEU A 32 -9.24 -4.76 2.71
N ASP A 33 -10.41 -4.26 2.36
CA ASP A 33 -11.52 -4.07 3.28
C ASP A 33 -12.41 -5.32 3.27
N GLY A 34 -12.51 -6.02 4.40
CA GLY A 34 -13.36 -7.20 4.58
C GLY A 34 -12.59 -8.46 4.99
N ASP A 35 -13.32 -9.56 5.05
CA ASP A 35 -12.78 -10.87 5.40
C ASP A 35 -12.19 -11.54 4.16
N TYR A 36 -10.86 -11.58 4.09
CA TYR A 36 -10.12 -12.24 3.03
C TYR A 36 -9.27 -13.37 3.56
N THR A 37 -9.21 -14.46 2.81
CA THR A 37 -8.34 -15.61 3.09
C THR A 37 -6.94 -15.40 2.52
N ASN A 38 -5.98 -16.24 2.93
CA ASN A 38 -4.66 -16.26 2.31
C ASN A 38 -4.75 -16.46 0.79
N ASP A 39 -5.65 -17.33 0.31
CA ASP A 39 -5.84 -17.60 -1.11
C ASP A 39 -6.32 -16.35 -1.88
N ASP A 40 -7.16 -15.53 -1.27
CA ASP A 40 -7.62 -14.27 -1.87
C ASP A 40 -6.45 -13.27 -2.00
N VAL A 41 -5.65 -13.12 -0.95
CA VAL A 41 -4.47 -12.26 -0.96
C VAL A 41 -3.45 -12.76 -1.99
N ILE A 42 -3.18 -14.06 -2.05
CA ILE A 42 -2.26 -14.67 -3.03
C ILE A 42 -2.78 -14.44 -4.45
N ARG A 43 -4.05 -14.71 -4.71
CA ARG A 43 -4.66 -14.49 -6.03
C ARG A 43 -4.50 -13.05 -6.48
N ARG A 44 -4.75 -12.09 -5.58
CA ARG A 44 -4.59 -10.67 -5.85
C ARG A 44 -3.12 -10.30 -6.10
N ALA A 45 -2.21 -10.79 -5.28
CA ALA A 45 -0.78 -10.51 -5.40
C ALA A 45 -0.15 -11.11 -6.67
N THR A 46 -0.68 -12.22 -7.16
CA THR A 46 -0.22 -12.90 -8.38
C THR A 46 -0.93 -12.44 -9.65
N ASP A 47 -1.98 -11.65 -9.56
CA ASP A 47 -2.61 -11.03 -10.73
C ASP A 47 -1.61 -10.08 -11.42
N GLY A 48 -1.36 -10.30 -12.70
CA GLY A 48 -0.40 -9.50 -13.48
C GLY A 48 -0.69 -8.00 -13.48
N ARG A 49 -1.97 -7.60 -13.29
CA ARG A 49 -2.38 -6.19 -13.14
C ARG A 49 -1.79 -5.54 -11.90
N ASN A 50 -1.52 -6.32 -10.85
CA ASN A 50 -1.00 -5.89 -9.57
C ASN A 50 0.53 -6.08 -9.43
N GLU A 51 1.22 -6.56 -10.48
CA GLU A 51 2.67 -6.80 -10.42
C GLU A 51 3.47 -5.55 -10.08
N LYS A 52 3.08 -4.37 -10.56
CA LYS A 52 3.74 -3.10 -10.21
C LYS A 52 3.69 -2.80 -8.71
N GLN A 53 2.65 -3.24 -8.03
CA GLN A 53 2.42 -3.03 -6.61
C GLN A 53 3.11 -4.10 -5.77
N TRP A 54 2.94 -5.36 -6.13
CA TRP A 54 3.47 -6.49 -5.37
C TRP A 54 4.91 -6.84 -5.72
N GLN A 55 5.31 -6.71 -6.97
CA GLN A 55 6.67 -6.98 -7.48
C GLN A 55 7.18 -8.37 -7.08
N LEU A 56 6.32 -9.38 -7.16
CA LEU A 56 6.68 -10.75 -6.77
C LEU A 56 7.74 -11.35 -7.69
N SER A 57 7.65 -11.09 -9.00
CA SER A 57 8.62 -11.57 -9.97
C SER A 57 10.01 -11.03 -9.74
N LYS A 58 10.09 -9.73 -9.41
CA LYS A 58 11.36 -9.08 -9.06
C LYS A 58 11.95 -9.68 -7.80
N LEU A 59 11.13 -9.78 -6.74
CA LEU A 59 11.58 -10.36 -5.46
C LEU A 59 12.03 -11.80 -5.61
N SER A 60 11.28 -12.63 -6.34
CA SER A 60 11.64 -14.03 -6.60
C SER A 60 13.02 -14.18 -7.26
N LYS A 61 13.35 -13.30 -8.21
CA LYS A 61 14.68 -13.27 -8.85
C LYS A 61 15.77 -12.78 -7.90
N GLU A 62 15.48 -11.74 -7.10
CA GLU A 62 16.43 -11.17 -6.13
C GLU A 62 16.77 -12.14 -4.99
N MET A 63 15.85 -13.00 -4.60
CA MET A 63 16.08 -14.02 -3.56
C MET A 63 17.09 -15.08 -3.97
N GLY A 64 17.23 -15.36 -5.27
CA GLY A 64 18.13 -16.40 -5.78
C GLY A 64 17.72 -17.80 -5.30
N ASP A 65 18.70 -18.64 -4.97
CA ASP A 65 18.49 -20.07 -4.69
C ASP A 65 18.37 -20.39 -3.19
N ARG A 66 18.45 -19.38 -2.31
CA ARG A 66 18.51 -19.60 -0.86
C ARG A 66 17.56 -18.69 -0.11
N PHE A 67 16.95 -19.26 0.95
CA PHE A 67 16.27 -18.47 1.97
C PHE A 67 17.31 -17.71 2.82
N ASP A 68 17.13 -16.38 2.95
CA ASP A 68 18.03 -15.52 3.69
C ASP A 68 17.53 -15.29 5.13
N LEU A 69 18.29 -15.76 6.11
CA LEU A 69 17.97 -15.60 7.53
C LEU A 69 18.05 -14.15 8.01
N SER A 70 18.69 -13.23 7.26
CA SER A 70 18.67 -11.80 7.59
C SER A 70 17.33 -11.13 7.32
N GLU A 71 16.44 -11.81 6.64
CA GLU A 71 15.13 -11.31 6.15
C GLU A 71 13.95 -12.13 6.68
N LEU A 72 13.96 -12.46 7.98
CA LEU A 72 12.88 -13.21 8.62
C LEU A 72 11.54 -12.44 8.55
N PRO A 73 10.43 -13.15 8.27
CA PRO A 73 9.11 -12.56 8.46
C PRO A 73 8.91 -12.13 9.92
N THR A 74 8.26 -10.98 10.14
CA THR A 74 7.82 -10.54 11.46
C THR A 74 6.34 -10.90 11.62
N VAL A 75 6.04 -11.64 12.67
CA VAL A 75 4.72 -12.20 12.91
C VAL A 75 4.24 -11.95 14.34
N CYS A 76 2.93 -11.87 14.53
CA CYS A 76 2.28 -11.78 15.83
C CYS A 76 1.24 -12.88 15.96
N ARG A 77 1.20 -13.54 17.13
CA ARG A 77 0.19 -14.57 17.42
C ARG A 77 -1.21 -13.95 17.45
N ILE A 78 -2.18 -14.64 16.87
CA ILE A 78 -3.58 -14.21 16.83
C ILE A 78 -4.32 -14.88 17.99
N ASP A 79 -4.85 -14.06 18.91
CA ASP A 79 -5.77 -14.46 20.00
C ASP A 79 -5.34 -15.74 20.76
N ASP A 80 -4.08 -15.85 21.16
CA ASP A 80 -3.51 -17.04 21.82
C ASP A 80 -3.72 -18.39 21.09
N GLY A 81 -4.20 -18.32 19.85
CA GLY A 81 -4.40 -19.48 18.97
C GLY A 81 -3.10 -19.95 18.29
N PRO A 82 -3.20 -20.96 17.43
CA PRO A 82 -2.05 -21.50 16.71
C PRO A 82 -1.62 -20.65 15.50
N LYS A 83 -2.41 -19.63 15.11
CA LYS A 83 -2.18 -18.81 13.92
C LYS A 83 -1.39 -17.57 14.24
N TYR A 84 -0.63 -17.11 13.23
CA TYR A 84 0.23 -15.92 13.32
C TYR A 84 -0.03 -14.99 12.16
N ARG A 85 -0.29 -13.71 12.42
CA ARG A 85 -0.41 -12.68 11.38
C ARG A 85 0.96 -12.19 10.96
N VAL A 86 1.19 -12.13 9.63
CA VAL A 86 2.45 -11.68 9.04
C VAL A 86 2.40 -10.17 8.83
N TYR A 87 3.09 -9.40 9.67
CA TYR A 87 3.18 -7.93 9.52
C TYR A 87 4.27 -7.50 8.54
N ASP A 88 5.42 -8.15 8.52
CA ASP A 88 6.48 -7.94 7.52
C ASP A 88 6.88 -9.25 6.86
N GLY A 89 7.30 -9.17 5.59
CA GLY A 89 7.67 -10.34 4.81
C GLY A 89 6.50 -11.03 4.09
N ASN A 90 5.33 -10.40 3.99
CA ASN A 90 4.15 -10.96 3.31
C ASN A 90 4.48 -11.51 1.92
N ARG A 91 5.26 -10.77 1.10
CA ARG A 91 5.66 -11.23 -0.24
C ARG A 91 6.49 -12.52 -0.21
N ARG A 92 7.42 -12.64 0.75
CA ARG A 92 8.22 -13.86 0.93
C ARG A 92 7.36 -15.04 1.36
N VAL A 93 6.44 -14.81 2.28
CA VAL A 93 5.49 -15.83 2.72
C VAL A 93 4.58 -16.27 1.57
N ILE A 94 4.09 -15.35 0.74
CA ILE A 94 3.34 -15.68 -0.49
C ILE A 94 4.16 -16.59 -1.41
N LEU A 95 5.42 -16.24 -1.68
CA LEU A 95 6.31 -17.06 -2.51
C LEU A 95 6.53 -18.45 -1.90
N ALA A 96 6.68 -18.55 -0.56
CA ALA A 96 6.81 -19.83 0.13
C ALA A 96 5.54 -20.68 -0.01
N MET A 97 4.37 -20.09 0.16
CA MET A 97 3.08 -20.78 0.00
C MET A 97 2.87 -21.25 -1.44
N LEU A 98 3.21 -20.42 -2.42
CA LEU A 98 3.17 -20.80 -3.85
C LEU A 98 4.13 -21.97 -4.15
N ARG A 99 5.34 -21.95 -3.62
CA ARG A 99 6.31 -23.02 -3.77
C ARG A 99 5.79 -24.33 -3.16
N LYS A 100 5.27 -24.28 -1.93
CA LYS A 100 4.68 -25.44 -1.25
C LYS A 100 3.52 -26.05 -2.06
N ALA A 101 2.66 -25.22 -2.63
CA ALA A 101 1.52 -25.63 -3.42
C ALA A 101 1.90 -26.16 -4.83
N GLY A 102 3.16 -26.03 -5.26
CA GLY A 102 3.59 -26.40 -6.60
C GLY A 102 2.98 -25.55 -7.70
N LEU A 103 2.45 -24.37 -7.35
CA LEU A 103 1.78 -23.48 -8.31
C LEU A 103 2.83 -22.73 -9.13
N THR A 104 3.11 -23.25 -10.31
CA THR A 104 3.58 -22.44 -11.42
C THR A 104 2.33 -21.80 -12.04
N THR A 105 2.23 -20.50 -11.96
CA THR A 105 1.07 -19.77 -12.51
C THR A 105 1.08 -19.90 -14.04
N GLU A 106 0.22 -20.76 -14.58
CA GLU A 106 -0.01 -20.82 -16.02
C GLU A 106 -0.55 -19.47 -16.50
N GLY A 107 0.15 -18.83 -17.42
CA GLY A 107 -0.26 -17.59 -18.08
C GLY A 107 0.15 -16.29 -17.39
N GLN A 108 0.79 -16.34 -16.24
CA GLN A 108 1.36 -15.19 -15.54
C GLN A 108 2.88 -15.34 -15.43
N GLN A 109 3.57 -14.24 -15.05
CA GLN A 109 5.03 -14.21 -14.97
C GLN A 109 5.56 -15.43 -14.19
N GLN A 110 6.53 -16.11 -14.77
CA GLN A 110 7.13 -17.29 -14.16
C GLN A 110 7.80 -16.91 -12.84
N LEU A 111 7.17 -17.29 -11.73
CA LEU A 111 7.73 -17.16 -10.40
C LEU A 111 8.57 -18.40 -10.12
N VAL A 112 9.85 -18.19 -9.83
CA VAL A 112 10.79 -19.25 -9.44
C VAL A 112 11.33 -18.91 -8.05
N PRO A 113 10.54 -19.05 -6.98
CA PRO A 113 11.02 -18.79 -5.63
C PRO A 113 12.03 -19.87 -5.23
N PRO A 114 12.99 -19.55 -4.34
CA PRO A 114 13.89 -20.55 -3.77
C PRO A 114 13.12 -21.57 -2.93
N ASP A 115 13.79 -22.64 -2.54
CA ASP A 115 13.25 -23.56 -1.55
C ASP A 115 13.14 -22.84 -0.19
N PHE A 116 11.94 -22.88 0.38
CA PHE A 116 11.66 -22.34 1.71
C PHE A 116 11.63 -23.49 2.72
N PRO A 117 12.16 -23.27 3.93
CA PRO A 117 11.92 -24.20 5.03
C PRO A 117 10.42 -24.19 5.40
N ASP A 118 9.89 -25.36 5.76
CA ASP A 118 8.58 -25.48 6.38
C ASP A 118 8.72 -26.49 7.55
N PRO A 119 8.67 -26.03 8.79
CA PRO A 119 8.30 -24.67 9.25
C PRO A 119 9.34 -23.59 8.91
N ILE A 120 8.85 -22.37 8.69
CA ILE A 120 9.67 -21.20 8.36
C ILE A 120 10.09 -20.46 9.65
N PRO A 121 11.39 -20.05 9.79
CA PRO A 121 11.79 -19.21 10.92
C PRO A 121 11.19 -17.80 10.78
N CYS A 122 10.57 -17.34 11.87
CA CYS A 122 9.94 -16.02 11.94
C CYS A 122 10.40 -15.29 13.21
N ASN A 123 10.45 -13.95 13.15
CA ASN A 123 10.54 -13.12 14.33
C ASN A 123 9.14 -12.97 14.93
N VAL A 124 8.90 -13.60 16.08
CA VAL A 124 7.62 -13.56 16.81
C VAL A 124 7.68 -12.46 17.86
N CYS A 125 6.71 -11.56 17.85
CA CYS A 125 6.59 -10.47 18.80
C CYS A 125 5.12 -10.08 19.00
N ASP A 126 4.86 -9.12 19.90
CA ASP A 126 3.53 -8.51 20.02
C ASP A 126 3.24 -7.57 18.85
N GLU A 127 1.97 -7.17 18.73
CA GLU A 127 1.50 -6.33 17.61
C GLU A 127 2.19 -4.97 17.56
N GLU A 128 2.36 -4.30 18.72
CA GLU A 128 2.99 -2.99 18.78
C GLU A 128 4.44 -3.05 18.29
N THR A 129 5.21 -4.03 18.77
CA THR A 129 6.59 -4.27 18.33
C THR A 129 6.64 -4.61 16.83
N ALA A 130 5.70 -5.41 16.33
CA ALA A 130 5.60 -5.72 14.90
C ALA A 130 5.38 -4.46 14.06
N LEU A 131 4.43 -3.61 14.45
CA LEU A 131 4.13 -2.35 13.77
C LEU A 131 5.31 -1.36 13.83
N GLU A 132 6.00 -1.24 14.96
CA GLU A 132 7.21 -0.42 15.08
C GLU A 132 8.33 -0.91 14.14
N ASN A 133 8.55 -2.22 14.07
CA ASN A 133 9.54 -2.80 13.17
C ASN A 133 9.21 -2.55 11.70
N VAL A 134 7.93 -2.71 11.33
CA VAL A 134 7.43 -2.41 9.97
C VAL A 134 7.66 -0.93 9.63
N GLU A 135 7.22 -0.02 10.50
CA GLU A 135 7.38 1.42 10.31
C GLU A 135 8.86 1.81 10.12
N ARG A 136 9.73 1.35 11.03
CA ARG A 136 11.16 1.64 10.99
C ARG A 136 11.82 1.14 9.70
N LYS A 137 11.52 -0.09 9.31
CA LYS A 137 12.10 -0.73 8.11
C LYS A 137 11.71 0.00 6.84
N HIS A 138 10.43 0.34 6.70
CA HIS A 138 9.92 0.97 5.49
C HIS A 138 10.19 2.47 5.42
N ARG A 139 10.27 3.16 6.56
CA ARG A 139 10.68 4.57 6.63
C ARG A 139 12.14 4.74 6.24
N GLY A 140 13.03 3.88 6.76
CA GLY A 140 14.48 3.95 6.52
C GLY A 140 14.88 3.60 5.08
N ASN A 141 14.25 2.60 4.50
CA ASN A 141 14.61 2.07 3.18
C ASN A 141 13.84 2.69 2.02
N GLY A 142 12.94 3.66 2.28
CA GLY A 142 12.13 4.28 1.23
C GLY A 142 11.24 3.31 0.44
N SER A 143 10.97 2.13 0.98
CA SER A 143 10.20 1.08 0.30
C SER A 143 8.70 1.36 0.25
N TRP A 144 8.21 2.24 1.13
CA TRP A 144 6.86 2.78 1.04
C TRP A 144 6.87 4.09 0.27
N LYS A 145 5.97 4.19 -0.69
CA LYS A 145 5.62 5.44 -1.34
C LYS A 145 4.69 6.25 -0.44
N GLN A 146 4.21 7.39 -0.91
CA GLN A 146 3.44 8.32 -0.08
C GLN A 146 2.16 7.68 0.46
N TYR A 147 1.35 7.05 -0.40
CA TYR A 147 0.07 6.46 0.00
C TYR A 147 0.22 5.37 1.08
N GLU A 148 1.19 4.44 0.92
CA GLU A 148 1.40 3.37 1.90
C GLU A 148 1.80 3.94 3.26
N ARG A 149 2.62 4.99 3.26
CA ARG A 149 3.00 5.71 4.48
C ARG A 149 1.81 6.38 5.14
N ASP A 150 1.02 7.11 4.38
CA ASP A 150 -0.16 7.81 4.87
C ASP A 150 -1.19 6.84 5.43
N ARG A 151 -1.42 5.74 4.71
CA ARG A 151 -2.35 4.70 5.13
C ARG A 151 -1.92 4.07 6.45
N PHE A 152 -0.64 3.72 6.60
CA PHE A 152 -0.10 3.21 7.87
C PHE A 152 -0.26 4.22 9.01
N MET A 153 0.07 5.49 8.77
CA MET A 153 -0.07 6.54 9.78
C MET A 153 -1.52 6.73 10.20
N PHE A 154 -2.46 6.71 9.25
CA PHE A 154 -3.88 6.82 9.54
C PHE A 154 -4.40 5.61 10.35
N ASP A 155 -4.10 4.40 9.90
CA ASP A 155 -4.66 3.17 10.50
C ASP A 155 -4.06 2.85 11.88
N TYR A 156 -2.77 3.17 12.11
CA TYR A 156 -2.05 2.68 13.29
C TYR A 156 -1.43 3.77 14.17
N ARG A 157 -1.35 5.01 13.72
CA ARG A 157 -0.63 6.09 14.43
C ARG A 157 -1.48 7.34 14.65
N GLY A 158 -2.78 7.29 14.38
CA GLY A 158 -3.70 8.43 14.56
C GLY A 158 -3.40 9.59 13.60
N GLY A 159 -2.75 9.33 12.48
CA GLY A 159 -2.52 10.33 11.43
C GLY A 159 -3.80 10.78 10.73
N PRO A 160 -3.77 11.89 9.99
CA PRO A 160 -4.94 12.39 9.27
C PRO A 160 -5.29 11.49 8.07
N LYS A 161 -6.57 11.52 7.68
CA LYS A 161 -7.01 10.93 6.42
C LYS A 161 -6.63 11.86 5.27
N THR A 162 -5.49 11.56 4.63
CA THR A 162 -4.92 12.43 3.59
C THR A 162 -5.73 12.42 2.29
N VAL A 163 -5.41 13.34 1.38
CA VAL A 163 -6.08 13.43 0.09
C VAL A 163 -5.90 12.16 -0.74
N LEU A 164 -4.71 11.54 -0.73
CA LEU A 164 -4.49 10.28 -1.46
C LEU A 164 -5.30 9.13 -0.91
N ILE A 165 -5.46 9.04 0.43
CA ILE A 165 -6.34 8.04 1.05
C ILE A 165 -7.79 8.25 0.59
N ARG A 166 -8.27 9.48 0.63
CA ARG A 166 -9.65 9.83 0.23
C ARG A 166 -9.91 9.52 -1.24
N LEU A 167 -8.99 9.89 -2.13
CA LEU A 167 -9.12 9.61 -3.57
C LEU A 167 -9.06 8.10 -3.86
N GLU A 168 -8.22 7.36 -3.15
CA GLU A 168 -8.18 5.90 -3.31
C GLU A 168 -9.49 5.24 -2.86
N GLU A 169 -10.06 5.66 -1.74
CA GLU A 169 -11.33 5.14 -1.25
C GLU A 169 -12.50 5.45 -2.19
N LEU A 170 -12.54 6.64 -2.76
CA LEU A 170 -13.64 7.09 -3.62
C LEU A 170 -13.58 6.49 -5.03
N ILE A 171 -12.40 6.52 -5.67
CA ILE A 171 -12.25 6.23 -7.10
C ILE A 171 -11.10 5.29 -7.43
N LYS A 172 -10.44 4.69 -6.43
CA LYS A 172 -9.25 3.84 -6.62
C LYS A 172 -8.11 4.56 -7.35
N ALA A 173 -7.90 5.84 -7.04
CA ALA A 173 -7.01 6.72 -7.79
C ALA A 173 -5.57 6.23 -7.84
N VAL A 174 -4.99 5.84 -6.70
CA VAL A 174 -3.60 5.37 -6.63
C VAL A 174 -3.44 4.01 -7.33
N THR A 175 -4.46 3.15 -7.23
CA THR A 175 -4.49 1.86 -7.93
C THR A 175 -4.56 2.04 -9.45
N LYS A 176 -5.43 2.94 -9.92
CA LYS A 176 -5.61 3.23 -11.37
C LYS A 176 -4.41 3.99 -11.95
N TRP A 177 -3.92 4.98 -11.23
CA TRP A 177 -2.83 5.86 -11.66
C TRP A 177 -1.69 5.88 -10.65
N PRO A 178 -0.81 4.86 -10.65
CA PRO A 178 0.30 4.75 -9.68
C PRO A 178 1.26 5.95 -9.66
N ALA A 179 1.30 6.77 -10.72
CA ALA A 179 2.09 7.99 -10.78
C ALA A 179 1.64 9.05 -9.74
N LEU A 180 0.38 8.98 -9.26
CA LEU A 180 -0.12 9.85 -8.19
C LEU A 180 0.54 9.56 -6.83
N ASN A 181 1.11 8.37 -6.63
CA ASN A 181 1.66 7.92 -5.36
C ASN A 181 3.04 8.54 -5.08
N MET A 182 3.08 9.86 -5.00
CA MET A 182 4.28 10.64 -4.76
C MET A 182 3.98 11.78 -3.78
N ARG A 183 4.95 12.08 -2.89
CA ARG A 183 4.80 13.12 -1.90
C ARG A 183 4.45 14.48 -2.51
N TYR A 184 5.13 14.87 -3.57
CA TYR A 184 4.87 16.16 -4.21
C TYR A 184 3.48 16.26 -4.86
N VAL A 185 2.88 15.13 -5.25
CA VAL A 185 1.51 15.12 -5.77
C VAL A 185 0.53 15.49 -4.67
N GLU A 186 0.72 14.94 -3.48
CA GLU A 186 -0.11 15.26 -2.33
C GLU A 186 0.13 16.68 -1.82
N ASP A 187 1.39 17.05 -1.59
CA ASP A 187 1.76 18.31 -0.97
C ASP A 187 1.60 19.52 -1.91
N ASP A 188 1.97 19.36 -3.18
CA ASP A 188 2.04 20.46 -4.15
C ASP A 188 0.82 20.49 -5.09
N VAL A 189 0.40 19.33 -5.65
CA VAL A 189 -0.66 19.29 -6.66
C VAL A 189 -2.04 19.29 -6.02
N PHE A 190 -2.25 18.46 -5.01
CA PHE A 190 -3.54 18.28 -4.33
C PHE A 190 -3.64 18.98 -2.97
N ASN A 191 -2.89 20.07 -2.77
CA ASN A 191 -3.11 20.90 -1.58
C ASN A 191 -4.48 21.59 -1.64
N LYS A 192 -4.98 22.05 -0.51
CA LYS A 192 -6.31 22.64 -0.38
C LYS A 192 -6.57 23.76 -1.40
N LYS A 193 -5.63 24.69 -1.55
CA LYS A 193 -5.73 25.81 -2.49
C LYS A 193 -5.90 25.33 -3.93
N HIS A 194 -5.06 24.41 -4.36
CA HIS A 194 -5.11 23.91 -5.74
C HIS A 194 -6.37 23.08 -6.03
N LEU A 195 -6.85 22.29 -5.06
CA LEU A 195 -8.13 21.60 -5.18
C LEU A 195 -9.30 22.60 -5.38
N GLU A 196 -9.30 23.70 -4.61
CA GLU A 196 -10.30 24.78 -4.78
C GLU A 196 -10.19 25.45 -6.16
N GLU A 197 -8.98 25.71 -6.65
CA GLU A 197 -8.75 26.25 -8.00
C GLU A 197 -9.23 25.32 -9.10
N MET A 198 -9.12 24.00 -8.90
CA MET A 198 -9.71 22.97 -9.78
C MET A 198 -11.24 22.88 -9.67
N GLY A 199 -11.88 23.64 -8.79
CA GLY A 199 -13.32 23.67 -8.60
C GLY A 199 -13.87 22.70 -7.56
N LEU A 200 -13.00 21.97 -6.85
CA LEU A 200 -13.39 21.01 -5.81
C LEU A 200 -13.67 21.69 -4.47
N LEU A 201 -14.35 20.98 -3.56
CA LEU A 201 -14.55 21.35 -2.17
C LEU A 201 -13.74 20.39 -1.26
N PRO A 202 -12.52 20.76 -0.88
CA PRO A 202 -11.61 19.85 -0.16
C PRO A 202 -12.14 19.34 1.18
N ASP A 203 -13.00 20.09 1.84
CA ASP A 203 -13.55 19.76 3.15
C ASP A 203 -14.78 18.82 3.06
N GLU A 204 -15.36 18.65 1.85
CA GLU A 204 -16.47 17.73 1.61
C GLU A 204 -15.97 16.29 1.41
N PRO A 205 -16.69 15.26 1.93
CA PRO A 205 -16.25 13.87 1.84
C PRO A 205 -15.96 13.38 0.43
N ASP A 206 -16.74 13.81 -0.54
CA ASP A 206 -16.66 13.48 -1.98
C ASP A 206 -16.12 14.63 -2.83
N PHE A 207 -15.42 15.59 -2.23
CA PHE A 207 -14.92 16.80 -2.87
C PHE A 207 -16.01 17.68 -3.51
N GLY A 208 -17.28 17.46 -3.17
CA GLY A 208 -18.40 18.27 -3.62
C GLY A 208 -18.82 18.05 -5.07
N VAL A 209 -18.41 16.96 -5.73
CA VAL A 209 -18.68 16.67 -7.13
C VAL A 209 -19.08 15.21 -7.35
N PRO A 210 -19.77 14.87 -8.47
CA PRO A 210 -20.00 13.50 -8.86
C PRO A 210 -18.67 12.73 -9.05
N LEU A 211 -18.65 11.44 -8.67
CA LEU A 211 -17.45 10.61 -8.74
C LEU A 211 -16.87 10.51 -10.15
N GLU A 212 -17.71 10.51 -11.17
CA GLU A 212 -17.28 10.45 -12.57
C GLU A 212 -16.45 11.69 -12.96
N LEU A 213 -16.86 12.88 -12.50
CA LEU A 213 -16.11 14.12 -12.75
C LEU A 213 -14.81 14.17 -11.91
N LEU A 214 -14.86 13.67 -10.68
CA LEU A 214 -13.67 13.53 -9.87
C LEU A 214 -12.64 12.60 -10.53
N GLU A 215 -13.13 11.49 -11.07
CA GLU A 215 -12.29 10.52 -11.80
C GLU A 215 -11.67 11.13 -13.05
N GLU A 216 -12.46 11.83 -13.89
CA GLU A 216 -11.94 12.55 -15.06
C GLU A 216 -10.87 13.57 -14.68
N LEU A 217 -11.06 14.32 -13.59
CA LEU A 217 -10.08 15.32 -13.13
C LEU A 217 -8.78 14.66 -12.68
N VAL A 218 -8.87 13.60 -11.87
CA VAL A 218 -7.69 12.90 -11.35
C VAL A 218 -6.92 12.21 -12.47
N GLU A 219 -7.61 11.64 -13.45
CA GLU A 219 -7.00 11.10 -14.67
C GLU A 219 -6.25 12.19 -15.45
N ALA A 220 -6.89 13.34 -15.68
CA ALA A 220 -6.25 14.46 -16.35
C ALA A 220 -5.00 14.96 -15.62
N VAL A 221 -5.02 15.00 -14.28
CA VAL A 221 -3.83 15.30 -13.47
C VAL A 221 -2.75 14.25 -13.69
N ALA A 222 -3.11 12.96 -13.61
CA ALA A 222 -2.15 11.87 -13.79
C ALA A 222 -1.45 11.92 -15.17
N ASP A 223 -2.18 12.23 -16.22
CA ASP A 223 -1.65 12.39 -17.57
C ASP A 223 -0.65 13.54 -17.70
N LYS A 224 -0.76 14.55 -16.84
CA LYS A 224 0.13 15.73 -16.86
C LYS A 224 1.38 15.57 -16.00
N LEU A 225 1.44 14.58 -15.11
CA LEU A 225 2.54 14.43 -14.14
C LEU A 225 3.91 14.21 -14.80
N ASP A 226 3.97 13.44 -15.87
CA ASP A 226 5.23 13.10 -16.54
C ASP A 226 5.73 14.20 -17.48
N ASN A 227 4.88 15.19 -17.80
CA ASN A 227 5.18 16.24 -18.77
C ASN A 227 5.08 17.65 -18.14
N GLU A 228 3.87 18.17 -18.04
CA GLU A 228 3.61 19.56 -17.66
C GLU A 228 3.74 19.83 -16.17
N LEU A 229 3.44 18.83 -15.31
CA LEU A 229 3.53 18.94 -13.86
C LEU A 229 4.83 18.38 -13.25
N ASN A 230 5.83 18.07 -14.03
CA ASN A 230 7.10 17.52 -13.54
C ASN A 230 8.01 18.56 -12.88
N THR A 231 7.82 19.83 -13.13
CA THR A 231 8.63 20.92 -12.55
C THR A 231 7.93 21.55 -11.34
N ARG A 232 8.71 22.10 -10.40
CA ARG A 232 8.17 22.81 -9.22
C ARG A 232 7.32 24.02 -9.62
N ASN A 233 7.73 24.76 -10.66
CA ASN A 233 7.00 25.95 -11.11
C ASN A 233 5.62 25.57 -11.67
N ALA A 234 5.53 24.48 -12.44
CA ALA A 234 4.27 24.01 -12.99
C ALA A 234 3.30 23.51 -11.89
N ARG A 235 3.82 22.95 -10.80
CA ARG A 235 3.02 22.50 -9.66
C ARG A 235 2.40 23.63 -8.84
N ASN A 236 2.88 24.86 -9.00
CA ASN A 236 2.32 26.01 -8.30
C ASN A 236 0.96 26.47 -8.87
N ASP A 237 0.62 26.03 -10.09
CA ASP A 237 -0.67 26.32 -10.73
C ASP A 237 -1.12 25.11 -11.57
N PRO A 238 -1.46 23.99 -10.94
CA PRO A 238 -1.85 22.78 -11.64
C PRO A 238 -3.15 22.93 -12.43
N ALA A 239 -4.05 23.83 -12.03
CA ALA A 239 -5.30 24.07 -12.75
C ALA A 239 -5.08 24.66 -14.15
N SER A 240 -3.99 25.40 -14.37
CA SER A 240 -3.69 26.05 -15.66
C SER A 240 -3.36 25.06 -16.78
N VAL A 241 -2.88 23.86 -16.45
CA VAL A 241 -2.52 22.83 -17.43
C VAL A 241 -3.63 21.80 -17.67
N LEU A 242 -4.74 21.91 -16.93
CA LEU A 242 -5.90 21.04 -17.08
C LEU A 242 -6.86 21.59 -18.15
N PRO A 243 -7.71 20.71 -18.77
CA PRO A 243 -8.72 21.16 -19.69
C PRO A 243 -9.72 22.14 -19.05
N GLY A 244 -9.81 23.37 -19.57
CA GLY A 244 -10.71 24.40 -19.02
C GLY A 244 -12.17 23.96 -18.98
N GLU A 245 -12.63 23.28 -20.02
CA GLU A 245 -13.99 22.72 -20.08
C GLU A 245 -14.30 21.73 -18.94
N LEU A 246 -13.32 20.94 -18.53
CA LEU A 246 -13.46 20.02 -17.41
C LEU A 246 -13.66 20.79 -16.09
N ILE A 247 -12.85 21.80 -15.85
CA ILE A 247 -12.97 22.66 -14.66
C ILE A 247 -14.32 23.39 -14.63
N ASP A 248 -14.79 23.87 -15.79
CA ASP A 248 -16.09 24.52 -15.89
C ASP A 248 -17.24 23.55 -15.58
N ARG A 249 -17.20 22.32 -16.12
CA ARG A 249 -18.16 21.24 -15.78
C ARG A 249 -18.17 20.91 -14.28
N ILE A 250 -17.02 20.86 -13.66
CA ILE A 250 -16.88 20.61 -12.22
C ILE A 250 -17.55 21.75 -11.42
N ARG A 251 -17.29 23.00 -11.77
CA ARG A 251 -17.90 24.18 -11.11
C ARG A 251 -19.42 24.20 -11.29
N GLU A 252 -19.92 23.90 -12.48
CA GLU A 252 -21.35 23.80 -12.74
C GLU A 252 -22.01 22.68 -11.94
N ALA A 253 -21.41 21.50 -11.87
CA ALA A 253 -21.92 20.37 -11.11
C ALA A 253 -22.02 20.67 -9.62
N ARG A 254 -21.05 21.44 -9.08
CA ARG A 254 -21.07 21.91 -7.70
C ARG A 254 -22.25 22.83 -7.40
N HIS A 255 -22.61 23.72 -8.33
CA HIS A 255 -23.71 24.66 -8.16
C HIS A 255 -25.10 24.00 -8.24
N ARG A 256 -25.21 22.83 -8.83
CA ARG A 256 -26.48 22.08 -8.98
C ARG A 256 -26.83 21.19 -7.79
N ARG A 257 -25.95 21.07 -6.79
CA ARG A 257 -26.27 20.30 -5.58
C ARG A 257 -27.30 21.05 -4.73
N PRO A 258 -28.45 20.40 -4.39
CA PRO A 258 -29.33 20.94 -3.38
C PRO A 258 -28.58 20.99 -2.03
N ALA A 259 -28.80 22.09 -1.30
CA ALA A 259 -28.24 22.32 0.04
C ALA A 259 -28.75 21.26 1.03
#